data_dd8f815092c83d2b0b93e33bb209f512
#
_entry.id   dd8f815092c83d2b0b93e33bb209f512
#
_cell.length_a   1.000
_cell.length_b   1.000
_cell.length_c   1.000
_cell.angle_alpha   90.00
_cell.angle_beta   90.00
_cell.angle_gamma   90.00
#
_symmetry.space_group_name_H-M   'P 1'
#
loop_
_entity.id
_entity.type
_entity.pdbx_description
1 polymer ?
#
loop_
_entity_poly.entity_id
_entity_poly.type
_entity_poly.pdbx_seq_one_letter_code
_entity_poly.pdbx_strand_id
1 'polypeptide(L)'
;MAATASSLSLLFAHPGSRHSSTPQRFDRSHLRFPLRARCASDGGASPSGSTTATRHRRPAEENIREEAARLRGPATTFSAWYEPFPPTSDGDPNERYSLDDVVYRSTSGGLLDVRHDMEALARFPGSYWRDLFDSRVGRTTWPYGSGVWSKKEFVLPEIDSDHIVSLFEGNSNLFWAERLGREHLGGMNDLWVKQCGISHTGSFKDLGMTALVSQVNRLRRAPLSRPINGVGCASTGDTSAALSAYCAAAGIPAIVFLPADRISLQQLIQPIANGATVLSLDTDFDGCMRLIREVTAELPIYLANSLNSLRLEGQKTAAIEILQQFNWQVPDWVIIPGGNLGNIYAFYKGFEMCRELGLVDRVPRLVCAQAANANPLYRYYKSGWTDFKSLVAETTFASAIQIGDPVSIDRAVVALKATDGIVEEATEEELMDATALADLTGMFACPHTGVALAALFKLRDQGIIGTNDRTVVVSTAHGLKFTQSKIDYHDKNIKDMLCQYANPPISVKPDFGSVMDVLQKKLNEYGTIIFIFQY
;
A
#
# COMPACT_ATOMS: atom_id res chain seq x y z
N MET A 1 -12.43 -35.68 8.13
CA MET A 1 -11.65 -36.63 8.92
C MET A 1 -10.41 -37.01 8.10
N ALA A 2 -9.25 -36.64 8.55
CA ALA A 2 -7.93 -37.10 8.11
C ALA A 2 -7.66 -37.18 6.59
N ALA A 3 -7.26 -36.08 5.98
CA ALA A 3 -6.47 -36.04 4.75
C ALA A 3 -6.03 -34.59 4.41
N THR A 4 -5.14 -33.97 5.18
CA THR A 4 -4.46 -32.71 4.79
C THR A 4 -3.11 -32.48 5.51
N ALA A 5 -2.45 -33.53 5.95
CA ALA A 5 -1.15 -33.41 6.61
C ALA A 5 0.05 -33.85 5.75
N SER A 6 -0.06 -33.84 4.41
CA SER A 6 0.99 -34.45 3.55
C SER A 6 1.74 -33.50 2.60
N SER A 7 1.44 -32.21 2.54
CA SER A 7 2.05 -31.35 1.50
C SER A 7 3.24 -30.48 1.95
N LEU A 8 3.55 -30.39 3.23
CA LEU A 8 4.71 -29.60 3.72
C LEU A 8 6.00 -30.43 3.89
N SER A 9 5.94 -31.75 3.89
CA SER A 9 7.12 -32.62 4.08
C SER A 9 7.91 -32.92 2.80
N LEU A 10 7.44 -32.52 1.63
CA LEU A 10 8.06 -32.86 0.34
C LEU A 10 9.10 -31.84 -0.18
N LEU A 11 9.32 -30.75 0.51
CA LEU A 11 10.31 -29.75 0.09
C LEU A 11 11.72 -29.94 0.68
N PHE A 12 11.94 -30.96 1.53
CA PHE A 12 13.25 -31.18 2.17
C PHE A 12 13.78 -32.62 2.16
N ALA A 13 13.28 -33.50 1.27
CA ALA A 13 13.81 -34.84 1.14
C ALA A 13 14.53 -35.03 -0.20
N HIS A 14 15.86 -34.88 -0.23
CA HIS A 14 16.71 -35.44 -1.27
C HIS A 14 17.20 -36.84 -0.83
N PRO A 15 17.14 -37.87 -1.71
CA PRO A 15 17.69 -39.18 -1.43
C PRO A 15 19.23 -39.14 -1.55
N GLY A 16 19.91 -39.68 -0.57
CA GLY A 16 21.35 -39.69 -0.49
C GLY A 16 22.03 -40.55 -1.55
N SER A 17 23.10 -40.02 -2.12
CA SER A 17 24.23 -40.81 -2.62
C SER A 17 25.48 -40.37 -1.86
N ARG A 18 26.10 -41.34 -1.19
CA ARG A 18 27.37 -41.18 -0.49
C ARG A 18 28.50 -41.06 -1.51
N HIS A 19 29.14 -39.91 -1.58
CA HIS A 19 30.53 -39.80 -1.98
C HIS A 19 31.24 -38.83 -1.02
N SER A 20 32.26 -39.35 -0.36
CA SER A 20 33.19 -38.65 0.50
C SER A 20 34.03 -37.69 -0.32
N SER A 21 33.99 -36.41 -0.03
CA SER A 21 35.02 -35.45 -0.38
C SER A 21 35.04 -34.33 0.67
N THR A 22 36.21 -34.08 1.17
CA THR A 22 36.64 -33.10 2.17
C THR A 22 36.14 -31.69 1.89
N PRO A 23 35.76 -30.89 2.88
CA PRO A 23 35.32 -29.53 2.66
C PRO A 23 36.49 -28.61 2.30
N GLN A 24 36.53 -28.12 1.06
CA GLN A 24 37.38 -27.00 0.71
C GLN A 24 36.80 -25.71 1.34
N ARG A 25 37.62 -25.06 2.16
CA ARG A 25 37.36 -23.69 2.63
C ARG A 25 37.29 -22.75 1.43
N PHE A 26 36.13 -22.13 1.21
CA PHE A 26 36.00 -20.99 0.32
C PHE A 26 36.65 -19.77 0.97
N ASP A 27 37.73 -19.32 0.37
CA ASP A 27 38.42 -18.07 0.70
C ASP A 27 37.58 -16.87 0.24
N ARG A 28 37.18 -16.02 1.18
CA ARG A 28 36.35 -14.80 0.96
C ARG A 28 37.16 -13.59 0.48
N SER A 29 38.31 -13.75 -0.15
CA SER A 29 39.23 -12.62 -0.42
C SER A 29 39.08 -11.94 -1.78
N HIS A 30 38.18 -12.35 -2.70
CA HIS A 30 38.12 -11.77 -4.05
C HIS A 30 36.72 -11.32 -4.49
N LEU A 31 36.09 -10.39 -3.77
CA LEU A 31 35.03 -9.52 -4.31
C LEU A 31 35.11 -8.14 -3.64
N ARG A 32 36.15 -7.39 -3.99
CA ARG A 32 36.20 -5.94 -3.76
C ARG A 32 35.88 -5.23 -5.09
N PHE A 33 34.71 -4.64 -5.18
CA PHE A 33 34.43 -3.60 -6.17
C PHE A 33 35.22 -2.33 -5.81
N PRO A 34 35.92 -1.70 -6.76
CA PRO A 34 36.68 -0.49 -6.45
C PRO A 34 35.74 0.73 -6.45
N LEU A 35 35.38 1.21 -5.28
CA LEU A 35 34.86 2.56 -5.07
C LEU A 35 36.00 3.38 -4.49
N ARG A 36 36.64 4.19 -5.32
CA ARG A 36 37.28 5.49 -5.05
C ARG A 36 38.34 5.82 -6.10
N ALA A 37 38.03 6.74 -6.98
CA ALA A 37 39.05 7.49 -7.68
C ALA A 37 39.75 8.39 -6.65
N ARG A 38 40.98 8.03 -6.27
CA ARG A 38 41.90 8.92 -5.56
C ARG A 38 42.59 9.80 -6.60
N CYS A 39 42.47 11.11 -6.45
CA CYS A 39 43.37 12.04 -7.10
C CYS A 39 44.78 11.82 -6.53
N ALA A 40 45.71 11.43 -7.36
CA ALA A 40 47.12 11.41 -7.05
C ALA A 40 47.65 12.86 -7.14
N SER A 41 48.30 13.30 -6.08
CA SER A 41 49.12 14.52 -6.05
C SER A 41 50.52 14.16 -6.49
N ASP A 42 50.92 14.57 -7.69
CA ASP A 42 52.34 14.65 -8.04
C ASP A 42 52.77 16.12 -7.99
N GLY A 43 53.76 16.36 -7.19
CA GLY A 43 54.45 17.64 -7.08
C GLY A 43 55.49 17.81 -8.18
N GLY A 44 55.55 19.00 -8.76
CA GLY A 44 56.57 19.39 -9.70
C GLY A 44 56.39 20.81 -10.22
N ALA A 45 57.14 21.72 -9.65
CA ALA A 45 57.65 22.99 -10.17
C ALA A 45 56.72 23.91 -11.00
N SER A 46 56.54 25.12 -10.49
CA SER A 46 55.98 26.29 -11.19
C SER A 46 56.86 26.72 -12.39
N PRO A 47 56.22 27.34 -13.39
CA PRO A 47 56.51 28.76 -13.61
C PRO A 47 55.25 29.63 -13.70
N SER A 48 55.43 30.85 -13.25
CA SER A 48 54.56 32.01 -13.28
C SER A 48 53.97 32.30 -14.65
N GLY A 49 52.62 32.40 -14.69
CA GLY A 49 51.88 32.89 -15.85
C GLY A 49 50.43 33.11 -15.44
N SER A 50 50.12 34.36 -15.06
CA SER A 50 48.76 34.84 -14.79
C SER A 50 47.93 34.79 -16.07
N THR A 51 47.04 33.77 -16.17
CA THR A 51 45.85 33.84 -17.03
C THR A 51 44.69 33.28 -16.24
N THR A 52 43.81 34.17 -15.84
CA THR A 52 42.47 33.85 -15.31
C THR A 52 41.69 33.07 -16.37
N ALA A 53 41.86 31.75 -16.38
CA ALA A 53 40.99 30.86 -17.13
C ALA A 53 39.65 30.78 -16.40
N THR A 54 38.71 31.60 -16.82
CA THR A 54 37.28 31.39 -16.54
C THR A 54 36.92 30.00 -17.06
N ARG A 55 36.84 29.04 -16.14
CA ARG A 55 36.28 27.73 -16.44
C ARG A 55 34.83 27.94 -16.88
N HIS A 56 34.59 28.02 -18.19
CA HIS A 56 33.24 27.87 -18.72
C HIS A 56 32.72 26.48 -18.28
N ARG A 57 31.90 26.47 -17.24
CA ARG A 57 31.13 25.26 -16.85
C ARG A 57 30.37 24.80 -18.08
N ARG A 58 30.43 23.51 -18.37
CA ARG A 58 29.66 22.92 -19.47
C ARG A 58 28.18 23.22 -19.23
N PRO A 59 27.40 23.70 -20.23
CA PRO A 59 26.00 24.04 -20.08
C PRO A 59 25.14 22.90 -19.48
N ALA A 60 25.55 21.65 -19.70
CA ALA A 60 24.91 20.47 -19.13
C ALA A 60 25.04 20.36 -17.60
N GLU A 61 26.15 20.79 -17.01
CA GLU A 61 26.35 20.72 -15.53
C GLU A 61 25.57 21.83 -14.81
N GLU A 62 25.36 22.96 -15.45
CA GLU A 62 24.58 24.06 -14.92
C GLU A 62 23.09 23.73 -14.95
N ASN A 63 22.59 23.19 -16.04
CA ASN A 63 21.20 22.71 -16.18
C ASN A 63 20.87 21.61 -15.16
N ILE A 64 21.79 20.67 -14.90
CA ILE A 64 21.59 19.60 -13.90
C ILE A 64 21.50 20.19 -12.48
N ARG A 65 22.29 21.23 -12.16
CA ARG A 65 22.26 21.89 -10.85
C ARG A 65 20.99 22.71 -10.65
N GLU A 66 20.55 23.42 -11.66
CA GLU A 66 19.30 24.19 -11.62
C GLU A 66 18.09 23.27 -11.49
N GLU A 67 18.07 22.16 -12.24
CA GLU A 67 17.01 21.14 -12.12
C GLU A 67 17.00 20.51 -10.73
N ALA A 68 18.15 20.13 -10.19
CA ALA A 68 18.26 19.59 -8.83
C ALA A 68 17.83 20.62 -7.76
N ALA A 69 18.11 21.90 -7.96
CA ALA A 69 17.67 22.97 -7.05
C ALA A 69 16.14 23.14 -7.09
N ARG A 70 15.56 23.09 -8.28
CA ARG A 70 14.09 23.18 -8.46
C ARG A 70 13.34 22.03 -7.78
N LEU A 71 13.90 20.82 -7.79
CA LEU A 71 13.29 19.63 -7.19
C LEU A 71 13.41 19.60 -5.66
N ARG A 72 14.36 20.32 -5.06
CA ARG A 72 14.59 20.31 -3.60
C ARG A 72 13.47 20.94 -2.79
N GLY A 73 12.65 21.77 -3.40
CA GLY A 73 11.65 22.55 -2.68
C GLY A 73 12.24 23.72 -1.89
N PRO A 74 11.46 24.29 -0.95
CA PRO A 74 11.91 25.45 -0.19
C PRO A 74 13.05 25.09 0.79
N ALA A 75 13.94 26.05 1.04
CA ALA A 75 15.00 25.90 2.05
C ALA A 75 14.46 25.92 3.50
N THR A 76 13.17 26.18 3.68
CA THR A 76 12.50 26.22 4.98
C THR A 76 12.41 24.81 5.57
N THR A 77 12.75 24.66 6.84
CA THR A 77 12.50 23.43 7.59
C THR A 77 11.07 23.42 8.08
N PHE A 78 10.32 22.38 7.71
CA PHE A 78 9.01 22.11 8.25
C PHE A 78 9.10 21.03 9.32
N SER A 79 8.19 21.04 10.28
CA SER A 79 8.16 20.07 11.38
C SER A 79 6.88 19.24 11.39
N ALA A 80 6.99 18.07 12.03
CA ALA A 80 5.88 17.20 12.33
C ALA A 80 6.10 16.51 13.69
N TRP A 81 5.00 16.13 14.35
CA TRP A 81 5.03 15.52 15.69
C TRP A 81 3.84 14.57 15.87
N TYR A 82 3.87 13.76 16.94
CA TYR A 82 2.70 12.95 17.32
C TYR A 82 1.79 13.71 18.27
N GLU A 83 0.48 13.59 18.09
CA GLU A 83 -0.57 14.05 19.00
C GLU A 83 -1.58 12.92 19.27
N PRO A 84 -2.27 12.93 20.42
CA PRO A 84 -3.38 12.00 20.70
C PRO A 84 -4.50 12.09 19.67
N PHE A 85 -5.10 10.93 19.33
CA PHE A 85 -6.25 10.86 18.44
C PHE A 85 -7.35 9.94 19.01
N PRO A 86 -8.62 10.38 19.06
CA PRO A 86 -9.05 11.78 18.87
C PRO A 86 -8.43 12.69 19.93
N PRO A 87 -8.41 14.03 19.73
CA PRO A 87 -8.04 14.95 20.77
C PRO A 87 -8.92 14.68 22.00
N THR A 88 -8.31 14.37 23.13
CA THR A 88 -9.06 14.02 24.36
C THR A 88 -9.55 15.29 25.05
N SER A 89 -10.86 15.34 25.37
CA SER A 89 -11.43 16.41 26.18
C SER A 89 -10.86 16.43 27.63
N ASP A 90 -10.40 15.27 28.09
CA ASP A 90 -9.94 15.02 29.45
C ASP A 90 -8.41 14.84 29.57
N GLY A 91 -7.68 14.93 28.44
CA GLY A 91 -6.23 14.84 28.37
C GLY A 91 -5.53 16.19 28.39
N ASP A 92 -4.20 16.20 28.54
CA ASP A 92 -3.41 17.42 28.37
C ASP A 92 -3.55 17.90 26.90
N PRO A 93 -4.13 19.09 26.65
CA PRO A 93 -4.26 19.63 25.30
C PRO A 93 -2.92 19.92 24.64
N ASN A 94 -1.82 19.88 25.40
CA ASN A 94 -0.45 20.09 24.92
C ASN A 94 0.32 18.78 24.79
N GLU A 95 -0.31 17.61 24.97
CA GLU A 95 0.37 16.32 24.83
C GLU A 95 0.89 16.15 23.39
N ARG A 96 2.21 16.24 23.25
CA ARG A 96 2.93 16.09 21.97
C ARG A 96 4.19 15.27 22.18
N TYR A 97 4.55 14.50 21.15
CA TYR A 97 5.79 13.73 21.15
C TYR A 97 6.58 14.03 19.88
N SER A 98 7.90 14.08 20.01
CA SER A 98 8.77 14.18 18.85
C SER A 98 8.64 12.93 17.96
N LEU A 99 8.84 13.09 16.66
CA LEU A 99 8.99 11.94 15.77
C LEU A 99 10.26 11.12 16.11
N ASP A 100 11.18 11.66 16.90
CA ASP A 100 12.35 10.94 17.41
C ASP A 100 12.05 10.09 18.65
N ASP A 101 10.86 10.19 19.22
CA ASP A 101 10.42 9.34 20.32
C ASP A 101 9.87 8.01 19.79
N VAL A 102 10.18 6.93 20.50
CA VAL A 102 9.63 5.60 20.20
C VAL A 102 8.35 5.44 21.02
N VAL A 103 7.26 5.98 20.50
CA VAL A 103 5.94 5.95 21.14
C VAL A 103 4.89 5.35 20.19
N TYR A 104 3.93 4.63 20.76
CA TYR A 104 2.86 3.98 19.99
C TYR A 104 1.46 4.41 20.45
N ARG A 105 1.34 4.96 21.64
CA ARG A 105 0.09 5.40 22.25
C ARG A 105 0.33 6.65 23.10
N SER A 106 -0.75 7.41 23.31
CA SER A 106 -0.77 8.53 24.26
C SER A 106 -0.64 8.05 25.71
N THR A 107 -0.42 8.95 26.62
CA THR A 107 -0.40 8.65 28.08
C THR A 107 -1.73 8.06 28.56
N SER A 108 -2.85 8.43 27.94
CA SER A 108 -4.18 7.86 28.20
C SER A 108 -4.39 6.48 27.54
N GLY A 109 -3.42 5.96 26.78
CA GLY A 109 -3.52 4.70 26.04
C GLY A 109 -4.23 4.81 24.69
N GLY A 110 -4.63 6.01 24.24
CA GLY A 110 -5.25 6.28 22.95
C GLY A 110 -4.29 6.16 21.77
N LEU A 111 -4.82 6.24 20.56
CA LEU A 111 -4.01 6.27 19.32
C LEU A 111 -3.26 7.61 19.22
N LEU A 112 -2.18 7.62 18.47
CA LEU A 112 -1.45 8.83 18.10
C LEU A 112 -1.65 9.11 16.60
N ASP A 113 -1.71 10.39 16.22
CA ASP A 113 -1.66 10.83 14.83
C ASP A 113 -0.43 11.71 14.60
N VAL A 114 0.07 11.73 13.36
CA VAL A 114 1.14 12.65 12.97
C VAL A 114 0.52 13.97 12.54
N ARG A 115 0.91 15.07 13.17
CA ARG A 115 0.53 16.43 12.82
C ARG A 115 1.69 17.16 12.17
N HIS A 116 1.38 18.02 11.25
CA HIS A 116 2.34 18.87 10.55
C HIS A 116 2.17 20.32 10.98
N ASP A 117 3.24 21.09 10.93
CA ASP A 117 3.18 22.56 11.07
C ASP A 117 2.49 23.16 9.84
N MET A 118 1.16 23.17 9.89
CA MET A 118 0.31 23.66 8.81
C MET A 118 0.50 25.16 8.57
N GLU A 119 0.85 25.94 9.59
CA GLU A 119 1.12 27.38 9.45
C GLU A 119 2.40 27.61 8.63
N ALA A 120 3.46 26.83 8.89
CA ALA A 120 4.69 26.91 8.13
C ALA A 120 4.47 26.46 6.66
N LEU A 121 3.71 25.40 6.44
CA LEU A 121 3.38 24.94 5.09
C LEU A 121 2.50 25.95 4.33
N ALA A 122 1.54 26.60 4.99
CA ALA A 122 0.65 27.61 4.41
C ALA A 122 1.35 28.91 4.00
N ARG A 123 2.63 29.12 4.36
CA ARG A 123 3.44 30.24 3.85
C ARG A 123 3.68 30.15 2.34
N PHE A 124 3.50 28.97 1.78
CA PHE A 124 3.57 28.73 0.34
C PHE A 124 2.16 28.49 -0.20
N PRO A 125 1.77 29.17 -1.29
CA PRO A 125 0.42 29.00 -1.85
C PRO A 125 0.24 27.60 -2.42
N GLY A 126 -1.01 27.13 -2.50
CA GLY A 126 -1.34 25.80 -3.04
C GLY A 126 -0.81 25.55 -4.44
N SER A 127 -0.75 26.60 -5.31
CA SER A 127 -0.12 26.51 -6.63
C SER A 127 1.36 26.15 -6.58
N TYR A 128 2.10 26.68 -5.61
CA TYR A 128 3.51 26.33 -5.41
C TYR A 128 3.69 24.83 -5.11
N TRP A 129 2.85 24.28 -4.22
CA TRP A 129 2.90 22.87 -3.89
C TRP A 129 2.52 21.98 -5.08
N ARG A 130 1.52 22.37 -5.86
CA ARG A 130 1.15 21.67 -7.09
C ARG A 130 2.33 21.63 -8.07
N ASP A 131 2.90 22.78 -8.39
CA ASP A 131 4.03 22.90 -9.32
C ASP A 131 5.25 22.10 -8.86
N LEU A 132 5.56 22.14 -7.55
CA LEU A 132 6.65 21.38 -6.97
C LEU A 132 6.44 19.87 -7.10
N PHE A 133 5.27 19.37 -6.69
CA PHE A 133 4.98 17.94 -6.74
C PHE A 133 4.88 17.43 -8.18
N ASP A 134 4.29 18.19 -9.08
CA ASP A 134 4.20 17.84 -10.50
C ASP A 134 5.58 17.81 -11.17
N SER A 135 6.47 18.72 -10.80
CA SER A 135 7.85 18.73 -11.30
C SER A 135 8.66 17.49 -10.93
N ARG A 136 8.27 16.78 -9.86
CA ARG A 136 8.94 15.58 -9.35
C ARG A 136 8.40 14.27 -9.96
N VAL A 137 7.23 14.30 -10.61
CA VAL A 137 6.64 13.09 -11.22
C VAL A 137 7.54 12.56 -12.34
N GLY A 138 7.78 11.25 -12.36
CA GLY A 138 8.58 10.59 -13.38
C GLY A 138 10.09 10.86 -13.31
N ARG A 139 10.58 11.50 -12.25
CA ARG A 139 12.01 11.76 -12.04
C ARG A 139 12.67 10.62 -11.26
N THR A 140 13.96 10.41 -11.50
CA THR A 140 14.79 9.47 -10.74
C THR A 140 15.71 10.18 -9.73
N THR A 141 15.62 11.51 -9.62
CA THR A 141 16.40 12.30 -8.69
C THR A 141 16.04 11.94 -7.25
N TRP A 142 17.03 11.40 -6.53
CA TRP A 142 16.85 11.00 -5.13
C TRP A 142 16.57 12.19 -4.20
N PRO A 143 15.61 12.08 -3.26
CA PRO A 143 14.69 10.95 -3.02
C PRO A 143 13.37 11.04 -3.82
N TYR A 144 13.19 12.01 -4.68
CA TYR A 144 11.93 12.48 -5.25
C TYR A 144 11.34 11.57 -6.36
N GLY A 145 12.01 10.47 -6.72
CA GLY A 145 11.51 9.52 -7.72
C GLY A 145 10.33 8.65 -7.25
N SER A 146 10.15 8.52 -5.93
CA SER A 146 9.03 7.81 -5.32
C SER A 146 7.77 8.66 -5.31
N GLY A 147 6.59 8.03 -5.44
CA GLY A 147 5.30 8.70 -5.26
C GLY A 147 5.11 9.25 -3.84
N VAL A 148 5.69 8.59 -2.84
CA VAL A 148 5.68 9.04 -1.44
C VAL A 148 6.66 10.19 -1.25
N TRP A 149 7.92 10.01 -1.61
CA TRP A 149 8.98 10.97 -1.30
C TRP A 149 9.01 12.18 -2.25
N SER A 150 8.30 12.11 -3.37
CA SER A 150 8.02 13.32 -4.16
C SER A 150 7.22 14.37 -3.37
N LYS A 151 6.60 13.96 -2.27
CA LYS A 151 5.82 14.78 -1.34
C LYS A 151 6.42 14.79 0.06
N LYS A 152 7.75 14.73 0.15
CA LYS A 152 8.52 14.63 1.40
C LYS A 152 8.06 15.62 2.46
N GLU A 153 7.78 16.87 2.07
CA GLU A 153 7.35 17.96 2.94
C GLU A 153 6.00 17.68 3.61
N PHE A 154 5.16 16.87 2.98
CA PHE A 154 3.86 16.44 3.50
C PHE A 154 3.90 15.06 4.18
N VAL A 155 5.02 14.36 4.16
CA VAL A 155 5.16 13.01 4.74
C VAL A 155 5.99 13.05 6.03
N LEU A 156 7.29 13.25 5.92
CA LEU A 156 8.23 13.40 7.03
C LEU A 156 9.20 14.53 6.68
N PRO A 157 8.82 15.78 6.93
CA PRO A 157 9.53 16.96 6.44
C PRO A 157 10.98 17.03 6.92
N GLU A 158 11.23 16.63 8.16
CA GLU A 158 12.55 16.74 8.83
C GLU A 158 13.50 15.59 8.48
N ILE A 159 13.02 14.53 7.78
CA ILE A 159 13.89 13.39 7.50
C ILE A 159 14.99 13.77 6.50
N ASP A 160 16.23 13.42 6.81
CA ASP A 160 17.33 13.58 5.86
C ASP A 160 17.21 12.53 4.74
N SER A 161 17.59 12.93 3.53
CA SER A 161 17.57 12.05 2.35
C SER A 161 18.41 10.78 2.52
N ASP A 162 19.48 10.84 3.34
CA ASP A 162 20.34 9.70 3.65
C ASP A 162 19.68 8.66 4.57
N HIS A 163 18.58 9.02 5.23
CA HIS A 163 17.80 8.12 6.06
C HIS A 163 16.63 7.48 5.31
N ILE A 164 16.26 8.02 4.16
CA ILE A 164 15.14 7.53 3.37
C ILE A 164 15.45 6.14 2.81
N VAL A 165 14.49 5.24 2.95
CA VAL A 165 14.49 3.88 2.39
C VAL A 165 13.31 3.80 1.44
N SER A 166 13.58 3.73 0.14
CA SER A 166 12.55 3.68 -0.90
C SER A 166 12.87 2.62 -1.94
N LEU A 167 11.84 1.93 -2.39
CA LEU A 167 11.83 1.02 -3.53
C LEU A 167 11.06 1.64 -4.70
N PHE A 168 11.01 2.98 -4.75
CA PHE A 168 10.30 3.81 -5.73
C PHE A 168 8.78 3.54 -5.77
N GLU A 169 8.20 3.23 -4.60
CA GLU A 169 6.77 3.03 -4.39
C GLU A 169 5.93 4.27 -4.72
N GLY A 170 4.65 4.06 -4.99
CA GLY A 170 3.74 5.11 -5.41
C GLY A 170 3.84 5.39 -6.92
N ASN A 171 3.35 6.55 -7.35
CA ASN A 171 3.15 6.89 -8.77
C ASN A 171 2.37 5.79 -9.51
N SER A 172 1.47 5.12 -8.80
CA SER A 172 0.70 4.01 -9.33
C SER A 172 -0.34 4.48 -10.35
N ASN A 173 -0.67 3.60 -11.29
CA ASN A 173 -1.61 3.93 -12.36
C ASN A 173 -2.98 4.36 -11.83
N LEU A 174 -3.54 5.37 -12.46
CA LEU A 174 -4.96 5.65 -12.44
C LEU A 174 -5.55 5.07 -13.75
N PHE A 175 -6.10 3.86 -13.65
CA PHE A 175 -6.60 3.09 -14.78
C PHE A 175 -8.02 3.56 -15.15
N TRP A 176 -8.23 3.96 -16.39
CA TRP A 176 -9.57 4.30 -16.87
C TRP A 176 -10.35 3.02 -17.16
N ALA A 177 -11.31 2.71 -16.30
CA ALA A 177 -12.15 1.52 -16.40
C ALA A 177 -13.37 1.74 -17.33
N GLU A 178 -13.12 2.32 -18.51
CA GLU A 178 -14.14 2.77 -19.46
C GLU A 178 -15.08 1.63 -19.86
N ARG A 179 -14.53 0.48 -20.21
CA ARG A 179 -15.35 -0.66 -20.63
C ARG A 179 -16.24 -1.19 -19.50
N LEU A 180 -15.72 -1.29 -18.28
CA LEU A 180 -16.50 -1.69 -17.11
C LEU A 180 -17.65 -0.72 -16.87
N GLY A 181 -17.38 0.59 -16.87
CA GLY A 181 -18.38 1.62 -16.64
C GLY A 181 -19.45 1.67 -17.71
N ARG A 182 -19.04 1.64 -18.98
CA ARG A 182 -19.95 1.74 -20.12
C ARG A 182 -20.85 0.51 -20.27
N GLU A 183 -20.27 -0.69 -20.21
CA GLU A 183 -20.99 -1.92 -20.53
C GLU A 183 -21.75 -2.50 -19.33
N HIS A 184 -21.27 -2.28 -18.10
CA HIS A 184 -21.79 -2.96 -16.92
C HIS A 184 -22.35 -2.03 -15.83
N LEU A 185 -22.13 -0.69 -15.94
CA LEU A 185 -22.57 0.27 -14.93
C LEU A 185 -23.47 1.39 -15.52
N GLY A 186 -24.28 1.01 -16.53
CA GLY A 186 -25.30 1.89 -17.09
C GLY A 186 -24.72 3.10 -17.82
N GLY A 187 -23.58 2.93 -18.52
CA GLY A 187 -22.97 4.00 -19.32
C GLY A 187 -22.10 4.97 -18.53
N MET A 188 -21.60 4.55 -17.37
CA MET A 188 -20.68 5.35 -16.56
C MET A 188 -19.33 5.53 -17.28
N ASN A 189 -19.01 6.74 -17.74
CA ASN A 189 -17.82 7.00 -18.55
C ASN A 189 -16.62 7.52 -17.75
N ASP A 190 -16.81 8.06 -16.55
CA ASP A 190 -15.76 8.67 -15.73
C ASP A 190 -15.43 7.78 -14.50
N LEU A 191 -15.25 6.47 -14.79
CA LEU A 191 -14.86 5.45 -13.80
C LEU A 191 -13.36 5.15 -13.89
N TRP A 192 -12.68 5.23 -12.75
CA TRP A 192 -11.24 5.02 -12.63
C TRP A 192 -10.89 4.08 -11.51
N VAL A 193 -9.76 3.40 -11.65
CA VAL A 193 -9.21 2.51 -10.62
C VAL A 193 -7.80 2.94 -10.27
N LYS A 194 -7.59 3.37 -9.02
CA LYS A 194 -6.26 3.67 -8.49
C LYS A 194 -5.57 2.38 -8.11
N GLN A 195 -4.61 1.95 -8.93
CA GLN A 195 -3.96 0.63 -8.83
C GLN A 195 -2.79 0.64 -7.84
N CYS A 196 -3.05 0.85 -6.55
CA CYS A 196 -2.03 0.82 -5.49
C CYS A 196 -1.40 -0.57 -5.29
N GLY A 197 -1.98 -1.62 -5.87
CA GLY A 197 -1.42 -2.97 -5.88
C GLY A 197 -0.29 -3.17 -6.89
N ILE A 198 -0.11 -2.25 -7.86
CA ILE A 198 1.04 -2.25 -8.77
C ILE A 198 2.19 -1.51 -8.07
N SER A 199 2.85 -2.20 -7.20
CA SER A 199 3.89 -1.70 -6.30
C SER A 199 4.93 -2.80 -6.09
N HIS A 200 6.07 -2.49 -5.47
CA HIS A 200 7.20 -3.41 -5.34
C HIS A 200 6.81 -4.77 -4.72
N THR A 201 6.04 -4.75 -3.62
CA THR A 201 5.60 -6.00 -2.97
C THR A 201 4.19 -6.44 -3.39
N GLY A 202 3.56 -5.73 -4.31
CA GLY A 202 2.23 -6.05 -4.81
C GLY A 202 1.08 -5.56 -3.93
N SER A 203 1.28 -4.55 -3.07
CA SER A 203 0.21 -3.94 -2.30
C SER A 203 0.49 -2.51 -1.86
N PHE A 204 -0.57 -1.75 -1.53
CA PHE A 204 -0.48 -0.38 -1.00
C PHE A 204 0.30 -0.25 0.32
N LYS A 205 0.61 -1.38 0.98
CA LYS A 205 1.39 -1.37 2.24
C LYS A 205 2.79 -0.79 2.05
N ASP A 206 3.32 -0.85 0.85
CA ASP A 206 4.60 -0.25 0.49
C ASP A 206 4.64 1.25 0.80
N LEU A 207 3.54 1.97 0.50
CA LEU A 207 3.42 3.40 0.76
C LEU A 207 3.63 3.75 2.24
N GLY A 208 3.08 2.93 3.13
CA GLY A 208 3.24 3.14 4.57
C GLY A 208 4.58 2.64 5.10
N MET A 209 5.11 1.56 4.53
CA MET A 209 6.35 0.96 5.02
C MET A 209 7.58 1.77 4.66
N THR A 210 7.60 2.43 3.51
CA THR A 210 8.69 3.35 3.17
C THR A 210 8.82 4.46 4.23
N ALA A 211 7.72 5.07 4.67
CA ALA A 211 7.73 6.11 5.70
C ALA A 211 8.18 5.54 7.06
N LEU A 212 7.61 4.42 7.50
CA LEU A 212 7.95 3.79 8.77
C LEU A 212 9.42 3.35 8.83
N VAL A 213 9.89 2.60 7.82
CA VAL A 213 11.25 2.05 7.82
C VAL A 213 12.28 3.16 7.64
N SER A 214 11.99 4.22 6.89
CA SER A 214 12.84 5.41 6.81
C SER A 214 13.00 6.09 8.17
N GLN A 215 11.91 6.28 8.90
CA GLN A 215 11.97 6.84 10.26
C GLN A 215 12.76 5.92 11.21
N VAL A 216 12.55 4.61 11.16
CA VAL A 216 13.35 3.65 11.96
C VAL A 216 14.83 3.72 11.58
N ASN A 217 15.16 3.84 10.30
CA ASN A 217 16.54 4.01 9.83
C ASN A 217 17.17 5.30 10.36
N ARG A 218 16.40 6.41 10.44
CA ARG A 218 16.81 7.65 11.12
C ARG A 218 17.06 7.41 12.61
N LEU A 219 16.10 6.82 13.31
CA LEU A 219 16.17 6.56 14.75
C LEU A 219 17.37 5.67 15.12
N ARG A 220 17.71 4.66 14.33
CA ARG A 220 18.86 3.78 14.58
C ARG A 220 20.21 4.50 14.55
N ARG A 221 20.29 5.68 13.92
CA ARG A 221 21.50 6.51 13.85
C ARG A 221 21.52 7.61 14.92
N ALA A 222 20.40 7.82 15.59
CA ALA A 222 20.28 8.78 16.69
C ALA A 222 20.79 8.16 18.01
N PRO A 223 21.24 8.98 18.97
CA PRO A 223 21.62 8.52 20.30
C PRO A 223 20.37 8.21 21.14
N LEU A 224 19.72 7.10 20.87
CA LEU A 224 18.56 6.63 21.63
C LEU A 224 18.96 6.03 22.98
N SER A 225 18.13 6.20 23.99
CA SER A 225 18.27 5.53 25.30
C SER A 225 18.18 4.00 25.19
N ARG A 226 17.40 3.51 24.20
CA ARG A 226 17.28 2.09 23.86
C ARG A 226 17.53 1.91 22.36
N PRO A 227 18.54 1.11 21.95
CA PRO A 227 18.83 0.89 20.53
C PRO A 227 17.68 0.12 19.85
N ILE A 228 17.52 0.30 18.54
CA ILE A 228 16.59 -0.48 17.72
C ILE A 228 17.42 -1.48 16.90
N ASN A 229 17.34 -2.78 17.25
CA ASN A 229 18.11 -3.85 16.61
C ASN A 229 17.34 -4.53 15.48
N GLY A 230 16.03 -4.40 15.43
CA GLY A 230 15.17 -4.97 14.40
C GLY A 230 13.79 -4.35 14.38
N VAL A 231 12.99 -4.74 13.40
CA VAL A 231 11.58 -4.30 13.25
C VAL A 231 10.70 -5.52 13.19
N GLY A 232 9.63 -5.54 13.98
CA GLY A 232 8.73 -6.68 14.09
C GLY A 232 7.28 -6.35 13.75
N CYS A 233 6.57 -7.31 13.17
CA CYS A 233 5.12 -7.25 13.03
C CYS A 233 4.46 -8.63 13.20
N ALA A 234 3.21 -8.63 13.65
CA ALA A 234 2.31 -9.75 13.46
C ALA A 234 1.45 -9.46 12.21
N SER A 235 1.57 -10.31 11.18
CA SER A 235 0.79 -10.15 9.95
C SER A 235 0.83 -11.40 9.08
N THR A 236 -0.33 -11.78 8.60
CA THR A 236 -0.51 -12.94 7.71
C THR A 236 -0.40 -12.59 6.23
N GLY A 237 0.06 -11.37 5.86
CA GLY A 237 -0.01 -11.01 4.44
C GLY A 237 0.79 -9.77 4.03
N ASP A 238 0.12 -8.81 3.42
CA ASP A 238 0.75 -7.66 2.77
C ASP A 238 1.64 -6.80 3.66
N THR A 239 1.32 -6.70 4.96
CA THR A 239 2.15 -5.93 5.91
C THR A 239 3.51 -6.58 6.14
N SER A 240 3.55 -7.91 6.33
CA SER A 240 4.80 -8.64 6.51
C SER A 240 5.65 -8.65 5.24
N ALA A 241 5.02 -8.77 4.07
CA ALA A 241 5.70 -8.70 2.78
C ALA A 241 6.38 -7.33 2.58
N ALA A 242 5.64 -6.24 2.78
CA ALA A 242 6.19 -4.89 2.66
C ALA A 242 7.28 -4.62 3.71
N LEU A 243 7.03 -4.94 5.01
CA LEU A 243 8.04 -4.77 6.05
C LEU A 243 9.35 -5.46 5.71
N SER A 244 9.27 -6.72 5.29
CA SER A 244 10.45 -7.53 5.00
C SER A 244 11.27 -6.94 3.84
N ALA A 245 10.61 -6.47 2.78
CA ALA A 245 11.27 -5.87 1.62
C ALA A 245 11.98 -4.55 1.98
N TYR A 246 11.31 -3.64 2.68
CA TYR A 246 11.90 -2.34 3.06
C TYR A 246 12.99 -2.49 4.12
N CYS A 247 12.83 -3.41 5.07
CA CYS A 247 13.88 -3.74 6.03
C CYS A 247 15.10 -4.37 5.35
N ALA A 248 14.91 -5.28 4.38
CA ALA A 248 16.00 -5.85 3.60
C ALA A 248 16.77 -4.77 2.83
N ALA A 249 16.05 -3.83 2.19
CA ALA A 249 16.67 -2.69 1.48
C ALA A 249 17.48 -1.79 2.42
N ALA A 250 17.06 -1.65 3.68
CA ALA A 250 17.74 -0.85 4.70
C ALA A 250 18.85 -1.61 5.46
N GLY A 251 19.00 -2.92 5.26
CA GLY A 251 19.88 -3.77 6.07
C GLY A 251 19.44 -3.87 7.55
N ILE A 252 18.12 -3.81 7.80
CA ILE A 252 17.53 -3.92 9.14
C ILE A 252 16.93 -5.32 9.30
N PRO A 253 17.20 -6.06 10.40
CA PRO A 253 16.54 -7.33 10.66
C PRO A 253 15.02 -7.18 10.76
N ALA A 254 14.28 -7.95 9.97
CA ALA A 254 12.82 -8.03 10.03
C ALA A 254 12.38 -9.31 10.74
N ILE A 255 11.35 -9.21 11.58
CA ILE A 255 10.79 -10.32 12.36
C ILE A 255 9.28 -10.35 12.11
N VAL A 256 8.77 -11.50 11.67
CA VAL A 256 7.37 -11.68 11.31
C VAL A 256 6.76 -12.78 12.17
N PHE A 257 5.73 -12.45 12.92
CA PHE A 257 4.91 -13.40 13.67
C PHE A 257 3.64 -13.70 12.87
N LEU A 258 3.33 -14.98 12.73
CA LEU A 258 2.16 -15.43 12.01
C LEU A 258 1.56 -16.69 12.61
N PRO A 259 0.24 -16.88 12.57
CA PRO A 259 -0.38 -18.11 13.00
C PRO A 259 -0.03 -19.25 12.05
N ALA A 260 0.27 -20.43 12.62
CA ALA A 260 0.45 -21.64 11.84
C ALA A 260 -0.84 -21.95 11.05
N ASP A 261 -0.70 -22.54 9.86
CA ASP A 261 -1.77 -23.09 9.03
C ASP A 261 -2.80 -22.10 8.44
N ARG A 262 -2.57 -20.76 8.53
CA ARG A 262 -3.52 -19.75 8.01
C ARG A 262 -2.97 -18.84 6.92
N ILE A 263 -1.89 -19.23 6.22
CA ILE A 263 -1.19 -18.34 5.30
C ILE A 263 -1.05 -18.98 3.94
N SER A 264 -1.38 -18.20 2.90
CA SER A 264 -1.09 -18.62 1.53
C SER A 264 0.43 -18.62 1.28
N LEU A 265 0.91 -19.57 0.47
CA LEU A 265 2.31 -19.64 0.07
C LEU A 265 2.77 -18.33 -0.60
N GLN A 266 1.90 -17.70 -1.38
CA GLN A 266 2.17 -16.45 -2.09
C GLN A 266 2.44 -15.26 -1.14
N GLN A 267 1.82 -15.27 0.03
CA GLN A 267 2.04 -14.24 1.06
C GLN A 267 3.28 -14.53 1.91
N LEU A 268 3.58 -15.80 2.13
CA LEU A 268 4.71 -16.25 2.94
C LEU A 268 6.05 -16.14 2.22
N ILE A 269 6.07 -16.36 0.90
CA ILE A 269 7.32 -16.42 0.13
C ILE A 269 8.08 -15.08 0.12
N GLN A 270 7.39 -13.94 0.13
CA GLN A 270 8.05 -12.64 0.11
C GLN A 270 8.86 -12.36 1.38
N PRO A 271 8.32 -12.52 2.62
CA PRO A 271 9.12 -12.41 3.84
C PRO A 271 10.34 -13.35 3.87
N ILE A 272 10.16 -14.60 3.47
CA ILE A 272 11.25 -15.60 3.41
C ILE A 272 12.32 -15.16 2.41
N ALA A 273 11.95 -14.80 1.21
CA ALA A 273 12.88 -14.40 0.15
C ALA A 273 13.66 -13.12 0.50
N ASN A 274 13.04 -12.21 1.26
CA ASN A 274 13.69 -11.00 1.76
C ASN A 274 14.50 -11.22 3.05
N GLY A 275 14.65 -12.46 3.51
CA GLY A 275 15.52 -12.82 4.65
C GLY A 275 14.95 -12.45 6.02
N ALA A 276 13.64 -12.25 6.14
CA ALA A 276 13.01 -12.01 7.43
C ALA A 276 13.04 -13.28 8.31
N THR A 277 13.16 -13.09 9.62
CA THR A 277 12.92 -14.17 10.61
C THR A 277 11.41 -14.37 10.73
N VAL A 278 10.92 -15.46 10.16
CA VAL A 278 9.49 -15.80 10.17
C VAL A 278 9.23 -16.83 11.28
N LEU A 279 8.40 -16.47 12.25
CA LEU A 279 7.97 -17.34 13.34
C LEU A 279 6.52 -17.76 13.11
N SER A 280 6.34 -19.04 12.80
CA SER A 280 5.02 -19.68 12.70
C SER A 280 4.61 -20.18 14.07
N LEU A 281 3.53 -19.63 14.63
CA LEU A 281 3.10 -19.85 16.01
C LEU A 281 1.79 -20.63 16.02
N ASP A 282 1.69 -21.61 16.90
CA ASP A 282 0.47 -22.38 17.14
C ASP A 282 -0.53 -21.55 17.97
N THR A 283 -1.06 -20.51 17.35
CA THR A 283 -2.06 -19.60 17.92
C THR A 283 -2.79 -18.88 16.78
N ASP A 284 -3.83 -18.10 17.12
CA ASP A 284 -4.51 -17.22 16.18
C ASP A 284 -3.77 -15.88 15.98
N PHE A 285 -4.37 -14.99 15.17
CA PHE A 285 -3.80 -13.68 14.91
C PHE A 285 -3.69 -12.81 16.19
N ASP A 286 -4.68 -12.89 17.06
CA ASP A 286 -4.69 -12.10 18.30
C ASP A 286 -3.61 -12.59 19.27
N GLY A 287 -3.36 -13.89 19.32
CA GLY A 287 -2.22 -14.47 20.03
C GLY A 287 -0.87 -13.98 19.48
N CYS A 288 -0.70 -13.94 18.16
CA CYS A 288 0.47 -13.35 17.54
C CYS A 288 0.64 -11.86 17.89
N MET A 289 -0.46 -11.11 17.90
CA MET A 289 -0.45 -9.68 18.25
C MET A 289 -0.10 -9.44 19.72
N ARG A 290 -0.55 -10.31 20.64
CA ARG A 290 -0.19 -10.24 22.05
C ARG A 290 1.32 -10.52 22.22
N LEU A 291 1.79 -11.62 21.66
CA LEU A 291 3.20 -12.02 21.77
C LEU A 291 4.17 -10.99 21.17
N ILE A 292 3.86 -10.40 20.00
CA ILE A 292 4.75 -9.38 19.43
C ILE A 292 4.84 -8.14 20.32
N ARG A 293 3.75 -7.74 21.01
CA ARG A 293 3.76 -6.63 21.97
C ARG A 293 4.63 -6.95 23.18
N GLU A 294 4.50 -8.14 23.75
CA GLU A 294 5.33 -8.61 24.86
C GLU A 294 6.81 -8.62 24.46
N VAL A 295 7.14 -9.22 23.31
CA VAL A 295 8.52 -9.29 22.80
C VAL A 295 9.10 -7.90 22.55
N THR A 296 8.32 -6.96 21.98
CA THR A 296 8.82 -5.59 21.72
C THR A 296 8.95 -4.75 22.99
N ALA A 297 8.28 -5.11 24.08
CA ALA A 297 8.51 -4.51 25.40
C ALA A 297 9.86 -4.92 25.99
N GLU A 298 10.25 -6.18 25.81
CA GLU A 298 11.48 -6.75 26.38
C GLU A 298 12.71 -6.57 25.47
N LEU A 299 12.56 -6.82 24.18
CA LEU A 299 13.66 -6.76 23.22
C LEU A 299 13.68 -5.41 22.48
N PRO A 300 14.86 -4.96 22.00
CA PRO A 300 15.02 -3.71 21.25
C PRO A 300 14.50 -3.85 19.80
N ILE A 301 13.23 -4.18 19.65
CA ILE A 301 12.53 -4.39 18.40
C ILE A 301 11.45 -3.32 18.26
N TYR A 302 11.45 -2.62 17.13
CA TYR A 302 10.44 -1.62 16.82
C TYR A 302 9.17 -2.27 16.27
N LEU A 303 7.99 -1.90 16.79
CA LEU A 303 6.70 -2.47 16.39
C LEU A 303 6.12 -1.76 15.15
N ALA A 304 5.87 -2.53 14.07
CA ALA A 304 5.42 -2.01 12.77
C ALA A 304 3.94 -2.34 12.42
N ASN A 305 3.12 -2.68 13.39
CA ASN A 305 1.70 -3.01 13.19
C ASN A 305 0.83 -1.78 12.84
N SER A 306 -0.46 -2.01 12.57
CA SER A 306 -1.41 -1.00 12.06
C SER A 306 -1.65 0.19 12.99
N LEU A 307 -1.32 0.08 14.28
CA LEU A 307 -1.42 1.18 15.24
C LEU A 307 -0.39 2.30 15.00
N ASN A 308 0.69 2.00 14.27
CA ASN A 308 1.76 2.98 13.99
C ASN A 308 1.30 4.00 12.94
N SER A 309 1.13 5.26 13.36
CA SER A 309 0.59 6.34 12.53
C SER A 309 1.53 6.82 11.43
N LEU A 310 2.85 6.54 11.51
CA LEU A 310 3.79 6.84 10.42
C LEU A 310 3.38 6.19 9.08
N ARG A 311 2.73 5.03 9.15
CA ARG A 311 2.23 4.35 7.95
C ARG A 311 1.19 5.16 7.21
N LEU A 312 0.36 5.91 7.96
CA LEU A 312 -0.69 6.75 7.37
C LEU A 312 -0.09 7.90 6.57
N GLU A 313 1.07 8.41 6.99
CA GLU A 313 1.78 9.49 6.29
C GLU A 313 2.24 9.09 4.89
N GLY A 314 2.73 7.87 4.73
CA GLY A 314 3.03 7.35 3.40
C GLY A 314 1.76 7.01 2.60
N GLN A 315 0.76 6.38 3.23
CA GLN A 315 -0.47 5.97 2.54
C GLN A 315 -1.30 7.16 2.03
N LYS A 316 -1.33 8.30 2.74
CA LYS A 316 -2.06 9.50 2.32
C LYS A 316 -1.60 10.06 0.97
N THR A 317 -0.38 9.75 0.55
CA THR A 317 0.15 10.22 -0.74
C THR A 317 -0.61 9.66 -1.94
N ALA A 318 -1.26 8.49 -1.80
CA ALA A 318 -2.12 7.95 -2.86
C ALA A 318 -3.32 8.86 -3.17
N ALA A 319 -3.88 9.54 -2.16
CA ALA A 319 -4.92 10.54 -2.35
C ALA A 319 -4.40 11.77 -3.11
N ILE A 320 -3.20 12.25 -2.78
CA ILE A 320 -2.55 13.37 -3.47
C ILE A 320 -2.23 12.98 -4.93
N GLU A 321 -1.79 11.75 -5.17
CA GLU A 321 -1.55 11.24 -6.53
C GLU A 321 -2.84 11.25 -7.39
N ILE A 322 -4.00 10.89 -6.83
CA ILE A 322 -5.27 10.97 -7.54
C ILE A 322 -5.55 12.41 -8.00
N LEU A 323 -5.35 13.39 -7.11
CA LEU A 323 -5.50 14.80 -7.46
C LEU A 323 -4.54 15.23 -8.55
N GLN A 324 -3.25 14.87 -8.45
CA GLN A 324 -2.26 15.15 -9.48
C GLN A 324 -2.64 14.56 -10.84
N GLN A 325 -3.06 13.28 -10.86
CA GLN A 325 -3.42 12.56 -12.08
C GLN A 325 -4.68 13.10 -12.74
N PHE A 326 -5.54 13.80 -11.99
CA PHE A 326 -6.68 14.56 -12.50
C PHE A 326 -6.37 16.06 -12.70
N ASN A 327 -5.10 16.46 -12.83
CA ASN A 327 -4.72 17.86 -12.94
C ASN A 327 -5.32 18.73 -11.80
N TRP A 328 -5.28 18.20 -10.58
CA TRP A 328 -5.79 18.80 -9.35
C TRP A 328 -7.31 19.01 -9.31
N GLN A 329 -8.05 18.31 -10.18
CA GLN A 329 -9.51 18.22 -10.10
C GLN A 329 -9.90 17.13 -9.10
N VAL A 330 -10.81 17.47 -8.20
CA VAL A 330 -11.28 16.53 -7.17
C VAL A 330 -12.34 15.60 -7.78
N PRO A 331 -12.21 14.26 -7.65
CA PRO A 331 -13.27 13.34 -8.02
C PRO A 331 -14.50 13.53 -7.12
N ASP A 332 -15.65 13.02 -7.54
CA ASP A 332 -16.86 13.08 -6.72
C ASP A 332 -16.86 11.99 -5.65
N TRP A 333 -16.39 10.80 -6.00
CA TRP A 333 -16.37 9.64 -5.13
C TRP A 333 -15.03 8.94 -5.13
N VAL A 334 -14.62 8.47 -3.94
CA VAL A 334 -13.48 7.54 -3.78
C VAL A 334 -13.91 6.36 -2.91
N ILE A 335 -13.85 5.14 -3.47
CA ILE A 335 -14.31 3.91 -2.83
C ILE A 335 -13.10 3.09 -2.38
N ILE A 336 -13.03 2.78 -1.08
CA ILE A 336 -11.84 2.21 -0.43
C ILE A 336 -12.24 0.96 0.35
N PRO A 337 -11.59 -0.20 0.13
CA PRO A 337 -11.85 -1.39 0.95
C PRO A 337 -11.35 -1.18 2.38
N GLY A 338 -12.16 -1.57 3.36
CA GLY A 338 -11.98 -1.31 4.78
C GLY A 338 -11.82 -2.56 5.65
N GLY A 339 -10.60 -2.77 6.20
CA GLY A 339 -10.33 -3.75 7.25
C GLY A 339 -9.98 -3.08 8.57
N ASN A 340 -8.69 -2.87 8.88
CA ASN A 340 -8.24 -2.08 10.04
C ASN A 340 -8.57 -0.57 9.95
N LEU A 341 -9.17 -0.13 8.86
CA LEU A 341 -9.71 1.22 8.62
C LEU A 341 -8.67 2.35 8.58
N GLY A 342 -7.38 2.07 8.72
CA GLY A 342 -6.35 3.10 8.58
C GLY A 342 -6.28 3.71 7.18
N ASN A 343 -6.56 2.92 6.14
CA ASN A 343 -6.41 3.38 4.76
C ASN A 343 -7.43 4.46 4.38
N ILE A 344 -8.71 4.31 4.79
CA ILE A 344 -9.72 5.35 4.51
C ILE A 344 -9.38 6.67 5.21
N TYR A 345 -8.86 6.61 6.43
CA TYR A 345 -8.39 7.79 7.14
C TYR A 345 -7.16 8.42 6.45
N ALA A 346 -6.23 7.61 5.94
CA ALA A 346 -5.07 8.11 5.22
C ALA A 346 -5.50 8.87 3.94
N PHE A 347 -6.48 8.36 3.19
CA PHE A 347 -7.03 9.06 2.03
C PHE A 347 -7.69 10.38 2.44
N TYR A 348 -8.54 10.37 3.47
CA TYR A 348 -9.12 11.59 4.02
C TYR A 348 -8.03 12.60 4.37
N LYS A 349 -7.04 12.18 5.15
CA LYS A 349 -5.94 13.02 5.60
C LYS A 349 -5.16 13.65 4.43
N GLY A 350 -4.95 12.90 3.35
CA GLY A 350 -4.30 13.40 2.14
C GLY A 350 -5.13 14.45 1.40
N PHE A 351 -6.43 14.22 1.22
CA PHE A 351 -7.34 15.16 0.59
C PHE A 351 -7.52 16.42 1.44
N GLU A 352 -7.71 16.25 2.76
CA GLU A 352 -7.91 17.36 3.69
C GLU A 352 -6.68 18.27 3.78
N MET A 353 -5.48 17.70 3.86
CA MET A 353 -4.24 18.46 3.83
C MET A 353 -4.10 19.29 2.54
N CYS A 354 -4.47 18.73 1.39
CA CYS A 354 -4.49 19.47 0.14
C CYS A 354 -5.54 20.60 0.12
N ARG A 355 -6.71 20.40 0.74
CA ARG A 355 -7.74 21.42 0.86
C ARG A 355 -7.30 22.55 1.80
N GLU A 356 -6.79 22.22 2.98
CA GLU A 356 -6.33 23.21 3.97
C GLU A 356 -5.21 24.10 3.42
N LEU A 357 -4.30 23.52 2.61
CA LEU A 357 -3.19 24.26 2.00
C LEU A 357 -3.56 24.90 0.64
N GLY A 358 -4.82 24.85 0.24
CA GLY A 358 -5.32 25.51 -0.97
C GLY A 358 -4.85 24.89 -2.29
N LEU A 359 -4.44 23.61 -2.28
CA LEU A 359 -4.16 22.89 -3.53
C LEU A 359 -5.45 22.54 -4.26
N VAL A 360 -6.51 22.29 -3.52
CA VAL A 360 -7.87 22.06 -4.02
C VAL A 360 -8.88 22.79 -3.13
N ASP A 361 -10.11 22.94 -3.58
CA ASP A 361 -11.18 23.69 -2.89
C ASP A 361 -12.15 22.79 -2.10
N ARG A 362 -12.19 21.50 -2.39
CA ARG A 362 -13.06 20.52 -1.75
C ARG A 362 -12.36 19.18 -1.56
N VAL A 363 -13.00 18.29 -0.84
CA VAL A 363 -12.61 16.87 -0.72
C VAL A 363 -13.68 15.97 -1.38
N PRO A 364 -13.34 14.78 -1.88
CA PRO A 364 -14.33 13.85 -2.42
C PRO A 364 -15.18 13.23 -1.31
N ARG A 365 -16.36 12.74 -1.66
CA ARG A 365 -17.11 11.83 -0.78
C ARG A 365 -16.42 10.48 -0.73
N LEU A 366 -16.22 9.96 0.48
CA LEU A 366 -15.54 8.68 0.68
C LEU A 366 -16.56 7.55 0.89
N VAL A 367 -16.30 6.41 0.28
CA VAL A 367 -17.03 5.17 0.55
C VAL A 367 -16.07 4.16 1.17
N CYS A 368 -16.43 3.64 2.35
CA CYS A 368 -15.73 2.50 2.96
C CYS A 368 -16.49 1.22 2.64
N ALA A 369 -15.86 0.29 1.95
CA ALA A 369 -16.46 -0.98 1.57
C ALA A 369 -15.91 -2.12 2.44
N GLN A 370 -16.78 -2.90 3.09
CA GLN A 370 -16.40 -4.04 3.93
C GLN A 370 -16.95 -5.36 3.36
N ALA A 371 -16.25 -6.46 3.61
CA ALA A 371 -16.85 -7.79 3.40
C ALA A 371 -17.98 -8.02 4.42
N ALA A 372 -19.11 -8.55 4.02
CA ALA A 372 -20.26 -8.79 4.90
C ALA A 372 -19.90 -9.71 6.09
N ASN A 373 -18.95 -10.63 5.87
CA ASN A 373 -18.43 -11.54 6.89
C ASN A 373 -17.48 -10.83 7.90
N ALA A 374 -17.14 -9.57 7.67
CA ALA A 374 -16.24 -8.77 8.53
C ALA A 374 -16.59 -7.26 8.43
N ASN A 375 -17.78 -6.89 8.88
CA ASN A 375 -18.45 -5.62 8.63
C ASN A 375 -18.75 -4.74 9.87
N PRO A 376 -17.88 -4.64 10.88
CA PRO A 376 -18.21 -3.92 12.13
C PRO A 376 -18.51 -2.43 11.88
N LEU A 377 -17.81 -1.77 10.94
CA LEU A 377 -18.05 -0.37 10.59
C LEU A 377 -19.40 -0.18 9.89
N TYR A 378 -19.78 -1.10 9.00
CA TYR A 378 -21.10 -1.05 8.33
C TYR A 378 -22.23 -1.14 9.34
N ARG A 379 -22.15 -2.09 10.29
CA ARG A 379 -23.15 -2.21 11.36
C ARG A 379 -23.20 -0.95 12.21
N TYR A 380 -22.06 -0.38 12.54
CA TYR A 380 -21.99 0.88 13.30
C TYR A 380 -22.58 2.05 12.51
N TYR A 381 -22.29 2.16 11.20
CA TYR A 381 -22.88 3.16 10.31
C TYR A 381 -24.41 3.01 10.25
N LYS A 382 -24.93 1.78 10.09
CA LYS A 382 -26.38 1.52 10.04
C LYS A 382 -27.09 1.79 11.37
N SER A 383 -26.40 1.75 12.51
CA SER A 383 -26.94 2.18 13.80
C SER A 383 -27.02 3.70 13.97
N GLY A 384 -26.63 4.48 12.96
CA GLY A 384 -26.51 5.96 13.06
C GLY A 384 -25.34 6.41 13.92
N TRP A 385 -24.27 5.63 13.98
CA TRP A 385 -23.08 5.87 14.78
C TRP A 385 -23.32 5.88 16.31
N THR A 386 -24.27 5.08 16.78
CA THR A 386 -24.67 5.07 18.20
C THR A 386 -24.22 3.83 18.98
N ASP A 387 -24.00 2.70 18.30
CA ASP A 387 -23.75 1.41 18.95
C ASP A 387 -22.64 0.64 18.22
N PHE A 388 -21.38 0.98 18.52
CA PHE A 388 -20.25 0.21 18.02
C PHE A 388 -20.08 -1.08 18.83
N LYS A 389 -20.02 -2.20 18.12
CA LYS A 389 -19.67 -3.51 18.69
C LYS A 389 -18.64 -4.20 17.81
N SER A 390 -17.54 -4.62 18.39
CA SER A 390 -16.64 -5.55 17.74
C SER A 390 -17.37 -6.87 17.49
N LEU A 391 -16.93 -7.61 16.46
CA LEU A 391 -17.48 -8.91 16.11
C LEU A 391 -16.35 -9.92 15.86
N VAL A 392 -16.67 -11.20 15.90
CA VAL A 392 -15.78 -12.23 15.40
C VAL A 392 -15.96 -12.29 13.89
N ALA A 393 -14.92 -11.92 13.13
CA ALA A 393 -14.98 -11.94 11.67
C ALA A 393 -15.05 -13.38 11.15
N GLU A 394 -16.01 -13.66 10.27
CA GLU A 394 -16.11 -14.93 9.57
C GLU A 394 -15.15 -14.97 8.37
N THR A 395 -14.97 -16.16 7.79
CA THR A 395 -14.07 -16.33 6.65
C THR A 395 -14.54 -15.54 5.43
N THR A 396 -13.64 -14.83 4.78
CA THR A 396 -13.87 -14.09 3.53
C THR A 396 -12.72 -14.30 2.55
N PHE A 397 -13.01 -14.30 1.25
CA PHE A 397 -11.98 -14.27 0.20
C PHE A 397 -11.12 -13.00 0.29
N ALA A 398 -11.68 -11.91 0.80
CA ALA A 398 -10.95 -10.67 1.09
C ALA A 398 -10.17 -10.77 2.43
N SER A 399 -9.34 -11.78 2.59
CA SER A 399 -8.70 -12.22 3.83
C SER A 399 -7.92 -11.12 4.57
N ALA A 400 -7.30 -10.15 3.88
CA ALA A 400 -6.55 -9.07 4.52
C ALA A 400 -7.44 -7.99 5.18
N ILE A 401 -8.76 -8.05 4.94
CA ILE A 401 -9.75 -7.20 5.60
C ILE A 401 -10.73 -8.00 6.49
N GLN A 402 -10.43 -9.26 6.78
CA GLN A 402 -11.15 -10.10 7.74
C GLN A 402 -10.87 -9.63 9.17
N ILE A 403 -11.44 -8.50 9.55
CA ILE A 403 -11.18 -7.81 10.82
C ILE A 403 -12.48 -7.47 11.52
N GLY A 404 -12.67 -8.01 12.71
CA GLY A 404 -13.85 -7.79 13.52
C GLY A 404 -13.73 -6.68 14.56
N ASP A 405 -12.48 -6.30 14.94
CA ASP A 405 -12.17 -5.21 15.86
C ASP A 405 -11.11 -4.27 15.24
N PRO A 406 -11.53 -3.33 14.38
CA PRO A 406 -10.58 -2.50 13.64
C PRO A 406 -9.92 -1.44 14.52
N VAL A 407 -8.59 -1.42 14.51
CA VAL A 407 -7.77 -0.48 15.30
C VAL A 407 -8.11 1.00 15.04
N SER A 408 -8.50 1.34 13.81
CA SER A 408 -8.72 2.74 13.39
C SER A 408 -10.21 3.08 13.21
N ILE A 409 -11.09 2.51 14.05
CA ILE A 409 -12.54 2.75 13.94
C ILE A 409 -12.88 4.25 14.08
N ASP A 410 -12.35 4.92 15.10
CA ASP A 410 -12.62 6.34 15.36
C ASP A 410 -12.10 7.22 14.22
N ARG A 411 -10.95 6.89 13.65
CA ARG A 411 -10.38 7.57 12.48
C ARG A 411 -11.28 7.45 11.25
N ALA A 412 -11.85 6.27 11.01
CA ALA A 412 -12.77 6.06 9.90
C ALA A 412 -14.06 6.84 10.07
N VAL A 413 -14.60 6.89 11.28
CA VAL A 413 -15.79 7.68 11.60
C VAL A 413 -15.55 9.17 11.35
N VAL A 414 -14.40 9.71 11.78
CA VAL A 414 -14.03 11.11 11.51
C VAL A 414 -13.96 11.37 10.01
N ALA A 415 -13.26 10.51 9.26
CA ALA A 415 -13.12 10.64 7.82
C ALA A 415 -14.47 10.62 7.09
N LEU A 416 -15.33 9.66 7.42
CA LEU A 416 -16.63 9.49 6.78
C LEU A 416 -17.60 10.63 7.12
N LYS A 417 -17.64 11.07 8.39
CA LYS A 417 -18.49 12.22 8.79
C LYS A 417 -18.03 13.52 8.11
N ALA A 418 -16.72 13.74 8.02
CA ALA A 418 -16.17 14.94 7.41
C ALA A 418 -16.38 15.02 5.88
N THR A 419 -16.59 13.87 5.22
CA THR A 419 -16.73 13.78 3.76
C THR A 419 -18.15 13.44 3.30
N ASP A 420 -19.15 13.51 4.17
CA ASP A 420 -20.51 12.99 3.91
C ASP A 420 -20.45 11.58 3.30
N GLY A 421 -19.61 10.74 3.90
CA GLY A 421 -19.22 9.44 3.38
C GLY A 421 -20.25 8.35 3.66
N ILE A 422 -20.08 7.23 2.97
CA ILE A 422 -20.97 6.07 3.02
C ILE A 422 -20.17 4.86 3.47
N VAL A 423 -20.81 3.94 4.19
CA VAL A 423 -20.29 2.60 4.42
C VAL A 423 -21.21 1.61 3.71
N GLU A 424 -20.63 0.75 2.88
CA GLU A 424 -21.34 -0.30 2.18
C GLU A 424 -20.66 -1.66 2.42
N GLU A 425 -21.39 -2.75 2.25
CA GLU A 425 -20.86 -4.10 2.40
C GLU A 425 -21.04 -4.93 1.13
N ALA A 426 -20.25 -5.99 1.00
CA ALA A 426 -20.34 -6.97 -0.07
C ALA A 426 -20.35 -8.39 0.48
N THR A 427 -21.26 -9.22 0.01
CA THR A 427 -21.25 -10.67 0.25
C THR A 427 -20.09 -11.33 -0.49
N GLU A 428 -19.78 -12.58 -0.16
CA GLU A 428 -18.71 -13.35 -0.82
C GLU A 428 -18.98 -13.53 -2.33
N GLU A 429 -20.24 -13.75 -2.71
CA GLU A 429 -20.64 -13.86 -4.11
C GLU A 429 -20.50 -12.51 -4.83
N GLU A 430 -21.01 -11.43 -4.26
CA GLU A 430 -20.91 -10.07 -4.86
C GLU A 430 -19.46 -9.65 -5.08
N LEU A 431 -18.57 -9.87 -4.10
CA LEU A 431 -17.17 -9.46 -4.24
C LEU A 431 -16.41 -10.30 -5.28
N MET A 432 -16.70 -11.59 -5.36
CA MET A 432 -16.04 -12.48 -6.33
C MET A 432 -16.57 -12.26 -7.74
N ASP A 433 -17.87 -12.08 -7.93
CA ASP A 433 -18.48 -11.75 -9.21
C ASP A 433 -18.02 -10.37 -9.70
N ALA A 434 -17.96 -9.35 -8.82
CA ALA A 434 -17.43 -8.03 -9.17
C ALA A 434 -15.95 -8.09 -9.58
N THR A 435 -15.15 -8.92 -8.89
CA THR A 435 -13.75 -9.15 -9.25
C THR A 435 -13.62 -9.79 -10.63
N ALA A 436 -14.37 -10.87 -10.89
CA ALA A 436 -14.31 -11.59 -12.15
C ALA A 436 -14.81 -10.73 -13.33
N LEU A 437 -15.89 -9.98 -13.12
CA LEU A 437 -16.42 -9.06 -14.13
C LEU A 437 -15.40 -7.95 -14.48
N ALA A 438 -14.77 -7.37 -13.48
CA ALA A 438 -13.71 -6.38 -13.69
C ALA A 438 -12.52 -6.97 -14.45
N ASP A 439 -12.10 -8.19 -14.12
CA ASP A 439 -11.02 -8.90 -14.82
C ASP A 439 -11.35 -9.15 -16.29
N LEU A 440 -12.61 -9.45 -16.64
CA LEU A 440 -13.07 -9.57 -18.03
C LEU A 440 -12.96 -8.26 -18.83
N THR A 441 -12.82 -7.12 -18.17
CA THR A 441 -12.59 -5.82 -18.82
C THR A 441 -11.12 -5.38 -18.85
N GLY A 442 -10.19 -6.29 -18.53
CA GLY A 442 -8.74 -6.06 -18.62
C GLY A 442 -8.07 -5.68 -17.29
N MET A 443 -8.78 -5.72 -16.18
CA MET A 443 -8.18 -5.63 -14.85
C MET A 443 -7.65 -6.99 -14.39
N PHE A 444 -6.90 -6.97 -13.29
CA PHE A 444 -6.53 -8.19 -12.56
C PHE A 444 -6.54 -7.87 -11.06
N ALA A 445 -7.76 -7.75 -10.53
CA ALA A 445 -8.01 -7.23 -9.20
C ALA A 445 -7.86 -8.31 -8.10
N CYS A 446 -7.56 -7.91 -6.87
CA CYS A 446 -7.63 -8.80 -5.71
C CYS A 446 -9.06 -8.83 -5.13
N PRO A 447 -9.42 -9.82 -4.30
CA PRO A 447 -10.75 -9.90 -3.68
C PRO A 447 -11.12 -8.66 -2.84
N HIS A 448 -10.15 -7.99 -2.22
CA HIS A 448 -10.40 -6.74 -1.48
C HIS A 448 -10.89 -5.62 -2.41
N THR A 449 -10.31 -5.53 -3.62
CA THR A 449 -10.79 -4.63 -4.67
C THR A 449 -12.19 -5.02 -5.11
N GLY A 450 -12.47 -6.34 -5.15
CA GLY A 450 -13.81 -6.86 -5.41
C GLY A 450 -14.87 -6.33 -4.44
N VAL A 451 -14.54 -6.23 -3.14
CA VAL A 451 -15.43 -5.61 -2.15
C VAL A 451 -15.74 -4.15 -2.49
N ALA A 452 -14.76 -3.38 -2.91
CA ALA A 452 -14.97 -1.98 -3.30
C ALA A 452 -15.75 -1.85 -4.62
N LEU A 453 -15.53 -2.75 -5.58
CA LEU A 453 -16.28 -2.80 -6.84
C LEU A 453 -17.74 -3.21 -6.60
N ALA A 454 -18.01 -4.21 -5.74
CA ALA A 454 -19.37 -4.61 -5.38
C ALA A 454 -20.13 -3.46 -4.69
N ALA A 455 -19.47 -2.71 -3.82
CA ALA A 455 -20.04 -1.50 -3.22
C ALA A 455 -20.37 -0.44 -4.29
N LEU A 456 -19.49 -0.25 -5.27
CA LEU A 456 -19.77 0.64 -6.42
C LEU A 456 -21.04 0.18 -7.16
N PHE A 457 -21.16 -1.12 -7.47
CA PHE A 457 -22.32 -1.65 -8.21
C PHE A 457 -23.61 -1.37 -7.45
N LYS A 458 -23.64 -1.68 -6.14
CA LYS A 458 -24.79 -1.39 -5.28
C LYS A 458 -25.17 0.08 -5.24
N LEU A 459 -24.19 0.98 -5.07
CA LEU A 459 -24.45 2.42 -4.99
C LEU A 459 -24.89 3.00 -6.34
N ARG A 460 -24.45 2.41 -7.45
CA ARG A 460 -24.95 2.73 -8.79
C ARG A 460 -26.41 2.29 -8.96
N ASP A 461 -26.73 1.06 -8.61
CA ASP A 461 -28.09 0.50 -8.72
C ASP A 461 -29.10 1.26 -7.85
N GLN A 462 -28.64 1.77 -6.69
CA GLN A 462 -29.43 2.65 -5.81
C GLN A 462 -29.55 4.09 -6.33
N GLY A 463 -28.85 4.45 -7.39
CA GLY A 463 -28.82 5.82 -7.93
C GLY A 463 -28.09 6.84 -7.05
N ILE A 464 -27.31 6.39 -6.07
CA ILE A 464 -26.52 7.26 -5.17
C ILE A 464 -25.30 7.81 -5.91
N ILE A 465 -24.60 6.95 -6.67
CA ILE A 465 -23.52 7.37 -7.57
C ILE A 465 -24.12 7.54 -8.97
N GLY A 466 -24.04 8.73 -9.52
CA GLY A 466 -24.56 9.08 -10.85
C GLY A 466 -23.69 8.54 -11.99
N THR A 467 -24.23 8.45 -13.21
CA THR A 467 -23.46 8.03 -14.41
C THR A 467 -22.40 9.03 -14.81
N ASN A 468 -22.57 10.29 -14.42
CA ASN A 468 -21.65 11.37 -14.75
C ASN A 468 -20.67 11.70 -13.61
N ASP A 469 -20.78 11.00 -12.47
CA ASP A 469 -19.91 11.23 -11.32
C ASP A 469 -18.52 10.66 -11.59
N ARG A 470 -17.48 11.47 -11.45
CA ARG A 470 -16.10 10.98 -11.46
C ARG A 470 -15.86 10.14 -10.23
N THR A 471 -15.70 8.85 -10.44
CA THR A 471 -15.56 7.87 -9.37
C THR A 471 -14.23 7.13 -9.47
N VAL A 472 -13.56 7.02 -8.33
CA VAL A 472 -12.30 6.28 -8.20
C VAL A 472 -12.48 5.10 -7.26
N VAL A 473 -12.19 3.89 -7.72
CA VAL A 473 -12.08 2.69 -6.87
C VAL A 473 -10.61 2.44 -6.54
N VAL A 474 -10.30 2.20 -5.27
CA VAL A 474 -8.94 1.92 -4.83
C VAL A 474 -8.66 0.42 -4.86
N SER A 475 -7.79 0.00 -5.79
CA SER A 475 -7.26 -1.36 -5.85
C SER A 475 -6.04 -1.48 -4.95
N THR A 476 -6.17 -2.23 -3.86
CA THR A 476 -5.22 -2.22 -2.74
C THR A 476 -4.10 -3.24 -2.88
N ALA A 477 -4.31 -4.34 -3.62
CA ALA A 477 -3.29 -5.35 -3.86
C ALA A 477 -3.41 -5.94 -5.28
N HIS A 478 -2.32 -6.55 -5.74
CA HIS A 478 -2.28 -7.21 -7.03
C HIS A 478 -2.95 -8.58 -6.97
N GLY A 479 -3.74 -8.93 -8.00
CA GLY A 479 -4.47 -10.21 -8.06
C GLY A 479 -3.58 -11.45 -7.96
N LEU A 480 -2.32 -11.37 -8.40
CA LEU A 480 -1.35 -12.48 -8.28
C LEU A 480 -1.05 -12.91 -6.84
N LYS A 481 -1.36 -12.09 -5.84
CA LYS A 481 -1.22 -12.47 -4.42
C LYS A 481 -2.37 -13.35 -3.92
N PHE A 482 -3.45 -13.48 -4.69
CA PHE A 482 -4.70 -14.14 -4.32
C PHE A 482 -5.16 -15.10 -5.43
N THR A 483 -4.22 -15.83 -6.02
CA THR A 483 -4.48 -16.70 -7.20
C THR A 483 -5.43 -17.83 -6.90
N GLN A 484 -5.38 -18.43 -5.70
CA GLN A 484 -6.20 -19.59 -5.37
C GLN A 484 -7.70 -19.27 -5.45
N SER A 485 -8.14 -18.15 -4.88
CA SER A 485 -9.55 -17.74 -4.94
C SER A 485 -10.06 -17.54 -6.36
N LYS A 486 -9.20 -17.04 -7.26
CA LYS A 486 -9.53 -16.89 -8.70
C LYS A 486 -9.65 -18.25 -9.39
N ILE A 487 -8.72 -19.18 -9.13
CA ILE A 487 -8.77 -20.54 -9.67
C ILE A 487 -10.07 -21.22 -9.22
N ASP A 488 -10.33 -21.20 -7.93
CA ASP A 488 -11.52 -21.84 -7.36
C ASP A 488 -12.83 -21.25 -7.94
N TYR A 489 -12.86 -19.93 -8.17
CA TYR A 489 -14.00 -19.26 -8.80
C TYR A 489 -14.19 -19.69 -10.26
N HIS A 490 -13.11 -19.65 -11.08
CA HIS A 490 -13.23 -20.00 -12.49
C HIS A 490 -13.46 -21.49 -12.73
N ASP A 491 -12.98 -22.36 -11.84
CA ASP A 491 -13.24 -23.79 -11.87
C ASP A 491 -14.62 -24.16 -11.26
N LYS A 492 -15.36 -23.17 -10.72
CA LYS A 492 -16.64 -23.37 -10.01
C LYS A 492 -16.53 -24.31 -8.81
N ASN A 493 -15.39 -24.27 -8.12
CA ASN A 493 -15.11 -25.11 -6.96
C ASN A 493 -15.52 -24.46 -5.62
N ILE A 494 -16.16 -23.29 -5.66
CA ILE A 494 -16.64 -22.60 -4.45
C ILE A 494 -18.03 -23.12 -4.13
N LYS A 495 -18.15 -23.74 -2.95
CA LYS A 495 -19.42 -24.30 -2.48
C LYS A 495 -20.45 -23.17 -2.32
N ASP A 496 -21.70 -23.47 -2.75
CA ASP A 496 -22.86 -22.59 -2.65
C ASP A 496 -22.71 -21.23 -3.35
N MET A 497 -21.79 -21.10 -4.33
CA MET A 497 -21.58 -19.90 -5.16
C MET A 497 -21.84 -20.21 -6.63
N LEU A 498 -22.64 -19.38 -7.30
CA LEU A 498 -22.98 -19.56 -8.72
C LEU A 498 -21.75 -19.33 -9.64
N CYS A 499 -20.82 -18.45 -9.27
CA CYS A 499 -19.67 -18.04 -10.07
C CYS A 499 -20.10 -17.59 -11.47
N GLN A 500 -20.91 -16.53 -11.53
CA GLN A 500 -21.63 -16.07 -12.75
C GLN A 500 -20.69 -15.81 -13.93
N TYR A 501 -19.50 -15.30 -13.68
CA TYR A 501 -18.49 -14.95 -14.69
C TYR A 501 -17.35 -15.96 -14.77
N ALA A 502 -17.55 -17.19 -14.35
CA ALA A 502 -16.54 -18.22 -14.41
C ALA A 502 -16.13 -18.52 -15.86
N ASN A 503 -14.83 -18.68 -16.09
CA ASN A 503 -14.24 -18.97 -17.39
C ASN A 503 -13.19 -20.08 -17.24
N PRO A 504 -13.63 -21.35 -17.07
CA PRO A 504 -12.71 -22.47 -16.92
C PRO A 504 -12.00 -22.79 -18.24
N PRO A 505 -10.78 -23.35 -18.20
CA PRO A 505 -10.09 -23.81 -19.37
C PRO A 505 -10.86 -24.96 -20.05
N ILE A 506 -10.90 -24.95 -21.38
CA ILE A 506 -11.56 -25.97 -22.19
C ILE A 506 -10.53 -27.01 -22.62
N SER A 507 -10.67 -28.25 -22.18
CA SER A 507 -9.84 -29.37 -22.62
C SER A 507 -10.23 -29.79 -24.03
N VAL A 508 -9.26 -29.79 -24.96
CA VAL A 508 -9.47 -30.12 -26.37
C VAL A 508 -8.40 -31.11 -26.81
N LYS A 509 -8.74 -32.06 -27.69
CA LYS A 509 -7.74 -32.93 -28.31
C LYS A 509 -6.77 -32.10 -29.18
N PRO A 510 -5.48 -32.45 -29.25
CA PRO A 510 -4.48 -31.69 -30.01
C PRO A 510 -4.55 -32.00 -31.51
N ASP A 511 -5.72 -31.89 -32.11
CA ASP A 511 -5.93 -32.00 -33.54
C ASP A 511 -6.69 -30.80 -34.11
N PHE A 512 -6.48 -30.49 -35.37
CA PHE A 512 -7.01 -29.29 -36.02
C PHE A 512 -8.54 -29.26 -36.00
N GLY A 513 -9.21 -30.38 -36.24
CA GLY A 513 -10.69 -30.45 -36.26
C GLY A 513 -11.31 -30.11 -34.91
N SER A 514 -10.86 -30.80 -33.86
CA SER A 514 -11.34 -30.55 -32.48
C SER A 514 -11.12 -29.12 -32.03
N VAL A 515 -9.97 -28.52 -32.38
CA VAL A 515 -9.69 -27.11 -32.04
C VAL A 515 -10.61 -26.18 -32.81
N MET A 516 -10.80 -26.41 -34.13
CA MET A 516 -11.69 -25.59 -34.94
C MET A 516 -13.13 -25.63 -34.49
N ASP A 517 -13.64 -26.79 -34.12
CA ASP A 517 -15.03 -26.94 -33.63
C ASP A 517 -15.28 -26.07 -32.37
N VAL A 518 -14.34 -26.09 -31.41
CA VAL A 518 -14.43 -25.27 -30.19
C VAL A 518 -14.35 -23.78 -30.52
N LEU A 519 -13.38 -23.37 -31.37
CA LEU A 519 -13.20 -21.97 -31.73
C LEU A 519 -14.40 -21.41 -32.51
N GLN A 520 -14.94 -22.17 -33.49
CA GLN A 520 -16.12 -21.73 -34.24
C GLN A 520 -17.34 -21.52 -33.33
N LYS A 521 -17.58 -22.47 -32.38
CA LYS A 521 -18.63 -22.34 -31.40
C LYS A 521 -18.45 -21.08 -30.55
N LYS A 522 -17.27 -20.86 -30.00
CA LYS A 522 -16.95 -19.68 -29.16
C LYS A 522 -17.08 -18.37 -29.92
N LEU A 523 -16.56 -18.27 -31.12
CA LEU A 523 -16.64 -17.06 -31.94
C LEU A 523 -18.10 -16.72 -32.32
N ASN A 524 -18.93 -17.73 -32.56
CA ASN A 524 -20.36 -17.50 -32.83
C ASN A 524 -21.09 -16.99 -31.56
N GLU A 525 -20.76 -17.52 -30.38
CA GLU A 525 -21.27 -16.98 -29.10
C GLU A 525 -20.92 -15.50 -28.93
N TYR A 526 -19.66 -15.10 -29.21
CA TYR A 526 -19.21 -13.70 -29.17
C TYR A 526 -19.89 -12.83 -30.22
N GLY A 527 -20.07 -13.32 -31.46
CA GLY A 527 -20.76 -12.59 -32.51
C GLY A 527 -22.22 -12.30 -32.18
N THR A 528 -22.91 -13.23 -31.54
CA THR A 528 -24.30 -13.05 -31.09
C THR A 528 -24.41 -12.01 -29.97
N ILE A 529 -23.45 -11.96 -29.04
CA ILE A 529 -23.42 -10.96 -27.96
C ILE A 529 -23.22 -9.54 -28.53
N ILE A 530 -22.35 -9.36 -29.53
CA ILE A 530 -22.11 -8.04 -30.15
C ILE A 530 -23.40 -7.50 -30.81
N PHE A 531 -24.20 -8.36 -31.45
CA PHE A 531 -25.48 -7.95 -32.04
C PHE A 531 -26.54 -7.56 -31.01
N ILE A 532 -26.53 -8.12 -29.81
CA ILE A 532 -27.51 -7.79 -28.74
C ILE A 532 -27.20 -6.42 -28.12
N PHE A 533 -25.95 -6.01 -28.04
CA PHE A 533 -25.55 -4.73 -27.45
C PHE A 533 -25.50 -3.55 -28.46
N GLN A 534 -25.78 -3.77 -29.76
CA GLN A 534 -25.87 -2.70 -30.76
C GLN A 534 -27.30 -2.21 -31.01
N TYR A 535 -28.31 -2.72 -30.32
CA TYR A 535 -29.67 -2.29 -30.31
C TYR A 535 -30.05 -1.89 -28.87
#